data_d2adf948c554ab0534def2b4231c845a
#
_entry.id   d2adf948c554ab0534def2b4231c845a
#
_cell.length_a   1.000
_cell.length_b   1.000
_cell.length_c   1.000
_cell.angle_alpha   90.00
_cell.angle_beta   90.00
_cell.angle_gamma   90.00
#
_symmetry.space_group_name_H-M   'P 1'
#
loop_
_entity.id
_entity.type
_entity.pdbx_description
1 polymer ?
#
loop_
_entity_poly.entity_id
_entity_poly.type
_entity_poly.pdbx_seq_one_letter_code
_entity_poly.pdbx_strand_id
1 'polypeptide(L)'
;MITWAKYYAGLGFQVLPIHPGAKRPLITEWPAAAADNLQTVEKWWRQWPAANIGVAMGPQSGVIDIETDIKDDINGEDSLATLGELPPTWSFRSGGGGIHRLFKCPGIDIRNRAGVLPCVDVRGFGGYAVFPPSIHPNGNRYEWLPGCSPADMSDGPAVLPFHLLTLLANHGHREPLKAPEKIPEGGRNATLYKLACKLRNDGYEEPEIFAAIWTINENRCTPPLDQSEVELICRQAAKYKAGQLPQAPKGAGIQIQSVTQLQKKDLGDLHFVVVDLLPQGLSLLASPPKFGKSWFVLDLCLSAANGCRFLGHETHKCDCLYLALEDSERRLKSRLQKLLDGRDAPENFYYATSAPDMDNGLLDQLEDFVERFPQTGLIVIDTLQKVRGQNTRNESAYKYDYREMGLLKAFADRHGILVLLVHHLRKMKDDGDPHARISGTNGIMGAADTSLVLTKDKRTDKDTTLAVTGRDVETSETVMQFNADTCRWTLIGDRASVEDLRARADYEINPTVRTIRTMMDRNGGRWKCKMSELLAAGREITGTELADTPNALLVEVKKLDKLLLEIDGIYRYRPKNGSSGGSYHWFSRYPAAEEVK
;
A
#
# COMPACT_ATOMS: atom_id res chain seq x y z
N MET A 1 47.66 -7.66 -28.01
CA MET A 1 46.60 -7.23 -27.10
C MET A 1 45.42 -6.59 -27.85
N ILE A 2 45.65 -5.59 -28.71
CA ILE A 2 44.54 -4.86 -29.39
C ILE A 2 43.58 -5.79 -30.17
N THR A 3 44.09 -6.82 -30.86
CA THR A 3 43.24 -7.78 -31.61
C THR A 3 42.27 -8.51 -30.69
N TRP A 4 42.73 -8.94 -29.52
CA TRP A 4 41.88 -9.59 -28.53
C TRP A 4 40.90 -8.65 -27.85
N ALA A 5 41.32 -7.41 -27.54
CA ALA A 5 40.41 -6.40 -26.99
C ALA A 5 39.25 -6.10 -27.94
N LYS A 6 39.55 -5.98 -29.26
CA LYS A 6 38.53 -5.82 -30.32
C LYS A 6 37.64 -7.06 -30.44
N TYR A 7 38.19 -8.26 -30.31
CA TYR A 7 37.42 -9.48 -30.35
C TYR A 7 36.40 -9.53 -29.19
N TYR A 8 36.83 -9.22 -27.98
CA TYR A 8 35.93 -9.20 -26.82
C TYR A 8 34.87 -8.09 -26.93
N ALA A 9 35.25 -6.92 -27.39
CA ALA A 9 34.29 -5.85 -27.69
C ALA A 9 33.27 -6.27 -28.76
N GLY A 10 33.70 -7.02 -29.78
CA GLY A 10 32.82 -7.60 -30.81
C GLY A 10 31.85 -8.66 -30.29
N LEU A 11 32.14 -9.28 -29.14
CA LEU A 11 31.23 -10.17 -28.43
C LEU A 11 30.23 -9.40 -27.54
N GLY A 12 30.28 -8.07 -27.51
CA GLY A 12 29.43 -7.22 -26.67
C GLY A 12 29.98 -6.99 -25.26
N PHE A 13 31.23 -7.36 -24.97
CA PHE A 13 31.83 -7.12 -23.67
C PHE A 13 32.31 -5.67 -23.52
N GLN A 14 32.04 -5.07 -22.38
CA GLN A 14 32.56 -3.78 -22.00
C GLN A 14 34.02 -3.92 -21.54
N VAL A 15 34.96 -3.69 -22.46
CA VAL A 15 36.40 -3.84 -22.20
C VAL A 15 37.01 -2.57 -21.61
N LEU A 16 38.12 -2.75 -20.87
CA LEU A 16 38.91 -1.66 -20.29
C LEU A 16 40.39 -2.00 -20.29
N PRO A 17 41.30 -1.01 -20.46
CA PRO A 17 42.73 -1.24 -20.42
C PRO A 17 43.22 -1.38 -18.96
N ILE A 18 43.95 -2.44 -18.68
CA ILE A 18 44.54 -2.75 -17.38
C ILE A 18 46.04 -2.52 -17.43
N HIS A 19 46.60 -2.01 -16.35
CA HIS A 19 48.03 -1.74 -16.24
C HIS A 19 48.87 -3.02 -16.45
N PRO A 20 49.91 -2.99 -17.32
CA PRO A 20 50.81 -4.11 -17.50
C PRO A 20 51.49 -4.48 -16.17
N GLY A 21 51.47 -5.76 -15.81
CA GLY A 21 52.07 -6.26 -14.56
C GLY A 21 51.33 -5.86 -13.27
N ALA A 22 50.10 -5.33 -13.39
CA ALA A 22 49.24 -5.05 -12.25
C ALA A 22 47.77 -5.36 -12.61
N LYS A 23 46.92 -5.53 -11.60
CA LYS A 23 45.47 -5.79 -11.80
C LYS A 23 44.64 -4.50 -11.63
N ARG A 24 45.14 -3.31 -12.00
CA ARG A 24 44.44 -2.03 -11.84
C ARG A 24 44.14 -1.37 -13.20
N PRO A 25 42.95 -0.74 -13.38
CA PRO A 25 42.63 0.00 -14.60
C PRO A 25 43.59 1.15 -14.88
N LEU A 26 43.82 1.43 -16.16
CA LEU A 26 44.59 2.60 -16.63
C LEU A 26 43.71 3.84 -16.80
N ILE A 27 42.38 3.68 -16.76
CA ILE A 27 41.38 4.76 -16.87
C ILE A 27 40.72 5.00 -15.52
N THR A 28 40.45 6.28 -15.21
CA THR A 28 39.62 6.70 -14.08
C THR A 28 38.15 6.47 -14.39
N GLU A 29 37.32 6.28 -13.34
CA GLU A 29 35.87 6.04 -13.50
C GLU A 29 35.55 4.88 -14.44
N TRP A 30 36.40 3.84 -14.46
CA TRP A 30 36.31 2.70 -15.35
C TRP A 30 34.93 2.03 -15.39
N PRO A 31 34.10 2.02 -14.31
CA PRO A 31 32.79 1.39 -14.36
C PRO A 31 31.85 2.03 -15.40
N ALA A 32 31.98 3.34 -15.60
CA ALA A 32 31.20 4.09 -16.59
C ALA A 32 31.92 4.24 -17.94
N ALA A 33 33.26 4.13 -17.94
CA ALA A 33 34.10 4.35 -19.11
C ALA A 33 34.40 3.07 -19.92
N ALA A 34 34.21 1.86 -19.34
CA ALA A 34 34.37 0.60 -20.05
C ALA A 34 33.48 0.59 -21.32
N ALA A 35 33.98 0.06 -22.44
CA ALA A 35 33.34 0.21 -23.74
C ALA A 35 33.44 -1.03 -24.63
N ASP A 36 32.41 -1.26 -25.41
CA ASP A 36 32.37 -2.21 -26.55
C ASP A 36 32.57 -1.50 -27.91
N ASN A 37 32.64 -0.20 -27.89
CA ASN A 37 32.85 0.61 -29.09
C ASN A 37 34.31 0.45 -29.60
N LEU A 38 34.46 -0.11 -30.80
CA LEU A 38 35.76 -0.42 -31.39
C LEU A 38 36.68 0.80 -31.54
N GLN A 39 36.15 2.00 -31.78
CA GLN A 39 36.97 3.22 -31.94
C GLN A 39 37.59 3.60 -30.56
N THR A 40 36.83 3.51 -29.50
CA THR A 40 37.32 3.78 -28.15
C THR A 40 38.35 2.73 -27.72
N VAL A 41 38.09 1.46 -28.01
CA VAL A 41 39.03 0.36 -27.75
C VAL A 41 40.35 0.57 -28.51
N GLU A 42 40.28 0.91 -29.81
CA GLU A 42 41.49 1.21 -30.57
C GLU A 42 42.29 2.40 -30.03
N LYS A 43 41.60 3.47 -29.62
CA LYS A 43 42.23 4.62 -29.02
C LYS A 43 43.03 4.25 -27.77
N TRP A 44 42.46 3.42 -26.88
CA TRP A 44 43.15 3.01 -25.68
C TRP A 44 44.38 2.14 -25.96
N TRP A 45 44.29 1.14 -26.86
CA TRP A 45 45.46 0.29 -27.14
C TRP A 45 46.49 0.95 -28.06
N ARG A 46 46.15 2.05 -28.76
CA ARG A 46 47.15 2.93 -29.35
C ARG A 46 47.90 3.74 -28.30
N GLN A 47 47.19 4.20 -27.28
CA GLN A 47 47.80 4.96 -26.18
C GLN A 47 48.61 4.05 -25.23
N TRP A 48 48.13 2.86 -24.97
CA TRP A 48 48.76 1.86 -24.09
C TRP A 48 48.92 0.50 -24.78
N PRO A 49 49.88 0.31 -25.70
CA PRO A 49 50.00 -0.90 -26.50
C PRO A 49 50.26 -2.17 -25.69
N ALA A 50 50.87 -2.04 -24.51
CA ALA A 50 51.17 -3.14 -23.60
C ALA A 50 50.08 -3.40 -22.56
N ALA A 51 48.95 -2.65 -22.59
CA ALA A 51 47.87 -2.82 -21.61
C ALA A 51 47.28 -4.23 -21.67
N ASN A 52 47.03 -4.79 -20.51
CA ASN A 52 46.23 -6.01 -20.33
C ASN A 52 44.74 -5.68 -20.60
N ILE A 53 43.92 -6.69 -20.74
CA ILE A 53 42.50 -6.57 -21.08
C ILE A 53 41.68 -6.89 -19.84
N GLY A 54 40.92 -5.93 -19.36
CA GLY A 54 39.85 -6.14 -18.39
C GLY A 54 38.50 -6.20 -19.09
N VAL A 55 37.57 -6.95 -18.52
CA VAL A 55 36.17 -6.99 -18.92
C VAL A 55 35.32 -6.68 -17.70
N ALA A 56 34.49 -5.66 -17.79
CA ALA A 56 33.56 -5.29 -16.73
C ALA A 56 32.47 -6.36 -16.62
N MET A 57 32.18 -6.81 -15.40
CA MET A 57 31.20 -7.88 -15.13
C MET A 57 29.82 -7.29 -14.82
N GLY A 58 28.81 -8.12 -14.98
CA GLY A 58 27.41 -7.76 -14.70
C GLY A 58 26.57 -7.51 -15.96
N PRO A 59 25.42 -6.81 -15.84
CA PRO A 59 24.46 -6.63 -16.94
C PRO A 59 25.04 -6.01 -18.21
N GLN A 60 26.05 -5.14 -18.05
CA GLN A 60 26.64 -4.39 -19.15
C GLN A 60 27.46 -5.28 -20.13
N SER A 61 28.03 -6.41 -19.65
CA SER A 61 28.71 -7.40 -20.50
C SER A 61 27.93 -8.72 -20.57
N GLY A 62 26.79 -8.80 -19.89
CA GLY A 62 25.94 -10.00 -19.88
C GLY A 62 26.53 -11.20 -19.15
N VAL A 63 27.62 -11.05 -18.40
CA VAL A 63 28.33 -12.15 -17.71
C VAL A 63 28.73 -11.77 -16.30
N ILE A 64 28.81 -12.78 -15.45
CA ILE A 64 29.47 -12.75 -14.14
C ILE A 64 30.60 -13.77 -14.12
N ASP A 65 31.58 -13.57 -13.23
CA ASP A 65 32.73 -14.45 -13.10
C ASP A 65 32.78 -15.06 -11.69
N ILE A 66 32.97 -16.38 -11.62
CA ILE A 66 33.26 -17.09 -10.38
C ILE A 66 34.74 -17.50 -10.43
N GLU A 67 35.53 -16.86 -9.57
CA GLU A 67 36.97 -17.02 -9.46
C GLU A 67 37.28 -17.96 -8.29
N THR A 68 38.07 -19.02 -8.54
CA THR A 68 38.62 -19.89 -7.52
C THR A 68 40.14 -19.69 -7.44
N ASP A 69 40.66 -19.63 -6.23
CA ASP A 69 42.08 -19.46 -5.93
C ASP A 69 42.57 -20.60 -5.03
N ILE A 70 43.89 -20.73 -4.88
CA ILE A 70 44.55 -21.62 -3.90
C ILE A 70 45.32 -20.72 -2.93
N LYS A 71 44.97 -20.75 -1.65
CA LYS A 71 45.61 -19.97 -0.59
C LYS A 71 45.62 -20.76 0.72
N ASP A 72 46.72 -20.70 1.45
CA ASP A 72 46.85 -21.30 2.79
C ASP A 72 46.38 -22.79 2.82
N ASP A 73 46.82 -23.58 1.82
CA ASP A 73 46.45 -24.99 1.62
C ASP A 73 44.95 -25.25 1.35
N ILE A 74 44.16 -24.21 1.16
CA ILE A 74 42.73 -24.31 0.77
C ILE A 74 42.63 -24.11 -0.73
N ASN A 75 42.03 -25.11 -1.40
CA ASN A 75 41.71 -25.07 -2.83
C ASN A 75 40.27 -24.60 -3.03
N GLY A 76 40.06 -23.49 -3.72
CA GLY A 76 38.72 -22.96 -4.02
C GLY A 76 37.90 -23.92 -4.91
N GLU A 77 38.53 -24.75 -5.71
CA GLU A 77 37.82 -25.80 -6.49
C GLU A 77 37.12 -26.81 -5.57
N ASP A 78 37.79 -27.25 -4.51
CA ASP A 78 37.22 -28.17 -3.53
C ASP A 78 36.06 -27.51 -2.77
N SER A 79 36.21 -26.24 -2.46
CA SER A 79 35.16 -25.44 -1.83
C SER A 79 33.92 -25.30 -2.75
N LEU A 80 34.16 -25.08 -4.05
CA LEU A 80 33.08 -24.90 -5.02
C LEU A 80 32.38 -26.25 -5.31
N ALA A 81 33.14 -27.37 -5.34
CA ALA A 81 32.60 -28.72 -5.53
C ALA A 81 31.62 -29.15 -4.43
N THR A 82 31.70 -28.58 -3.22
CA THR A 82 30.72 -28.84 -2.15
C THR A 82 29.29 -28.45 -2.52
N LEU A 83 29.13 -27.58 -3.52
CA LEU A 83 27.84 -27.10 -3.99
C LEU A 83 27.23 -27.95 -5.11
N GLY A 84 27.96 -28.96 -5.59
CA GLY A 84 27.55 -29.82 -6.69
C GLY A 84 28.29 -29.55 -8.00
N GLU A 85 28.02 -30.36 -9.03
CA GLU A 85 28.63 -30.21 -10.34
C GLU A 85 28.18 -28.93 -11.05
N LEU A 86 29.14 -28.28 -11.72
CA LEU A 86 28.89 -27.11 -12.53
C LEU A 86 28.77 -27.47 -14.02
N PRO A 87 27.87 -26.86 -14.77
CA PRO A 87 27.81 -27.07 -16.21
C PRO A 87 29.08 -26.52 -16.89
N PRO A 88 29.53 -27.14 -17.99
CA PRO A 88 30.59 -26.58 -18.82
C PRO A 88 30.24 -25.14 -19.23
N THR A 89 31.18 -24.22 -19.02
CA THR A 89 31.01 -22.82 -19.34
C THR A 89 32.33 -22.19 -19.79
N TRP A 90 32.28 -20.98 -20.33
CA TRP A 90 33.51 -20.27 -20.68
C TRP A 90 34.42 -20.18 -19.46
N SER A 91 35.61 -20.74 -19.56
CA SER A 91 36.51 -20.85 -18.42
C SER A 91 37.95 -20.61 -18.82
N PHE A 92 38.69 -19.87 -17.97
CA PHE A 92 40.11 -19.63 -18.19
C PHE A 92 40.90 -19.69 -16.88
N ARG A 93 42.18 -19.92 -17.01
CA ARG A 93 43.12 -19.94 -15.90
C ARG A 93 43.85 -18.60 -15.80
N SER A 94 43.95 -18.04 -14.60
CA SER A 94 44.82 -16.91 -14.33
C SER A 94 46.29 -17.31 -14.28
N GLY A 95 47.20 -16.37 -14.49
CA GLY A 95 48.63 -16.63 -14.34
C GLY A 95 49.05 -17.00 -12.90
N GLY A 96 48.21 -16.79 -11.92
CA GLY A 96 48.34 -17.23 -10.53
C GLY A 96 47.88 -18.66 -10.27
N GLY A 97 47.27 -19.33 -11.26
CA GLY A 97 46.75 -20.69 -11.14
C GLY A 97 45.26 -20.78 -10.83
N GLY A 98 44.61 -19.72 -10.42
CA GLY A 98 43.17 -19.64 -10.15
C GLY A 98 42.34 -19.85 -11.43
N ILE A 99 41.15 -20.39 -11.29
CA ILE A 99 40.21 -20.62 -12.40
C ILE A 99 39.07 -19.66 -12.35
N HIS A 100 38.79 -19.03 -13.48
CA HIS A 100 37.67 -18.15 -13.73
C HIS A 100 36.60 -18.86 -14.54
N ARG A 101 35.35 -18.82 -14.13
CA ARG A 101 34.19 -19.39 -14.81
C ARG A 101 33.15 -18.32 -15.06
N LEU A 102 32.89 -18.09 -16.34
CA LEU A 102 31.93 -17.08 -16.76
C LEU A 102 30.55 -17.71 -16.92
N PHE A 103 29.56 -17.11 -16.25
CA PHE A 103 28.16 -17.49 -16.39
C PHE A 103 27.34 -16.34 -16.95
N LYS A 104 26.23 -16.62 -17.65
CA LYS A 104 25.26 -15.59 -18.05
C LYS A 104 24.87 -14.79 -16.83
N CYS A 105 24.91 -13.46 -16.97
CA CYS A 105 24.44 -12.58 -15.91
C CYS A 105 22.95 -12.83 -15.69
N PRO A 106 22.52 -13.31 -14.52
CA PRO A 106 21.10 -13.48 -14.23
C PRO A 106 20.45 -12.10 -14.11
N GLY A 107 19.14 -12.02 -14.35
CA GLY A 107 18.36 -10.77 -14.26
C GLY A 107 18.29 -10.13 -12.87
N ILE A 108 19.13 -10.58 -11.93
CA ILE A 108 19.26 -10.05 -10.57
C ILE A 108 20.62 -9.36 -10.37
N ASP A 109 20.68 -8.39 -9.44
CA ASP A 109 21.91 -7.63 -9.14
C ASP A 109 22.90 -8.49 -8.33
N ILE A 110 23.82 -9.16 -9.02
CA ILE A 110 24.98 -9.83 -8.41
C ILE A 110 26.14 -8.87 -8.44
N ARG A 111 26.57 -8.43 -7.26
CA ARG A 111 27.70 -7.52 -7.08
C ARG A 111 29.02 -8.25 -6.87
N ASN A 112 30.09 -7.50 -7.12
CA ASN A 112 31.45 -7.94 -6.82
C ASN A 112 31.58 -8.34 -5.34
N ARG A 113 32.15 -9.53 -5.07
CA ARG A 113 32.21 -10.08 -3.72
C ARG A 113 33.36 -11.05 -3.56
N ALA A 114 34.18 -10.83 -2.52
CA ALA A 114 35.25 -11.73 -2.15
C ALA A 114 34.79 -12.72 -1.05
N GLY A 115 35.35 -13.93 -1.08
CA GLY A 115 35.17 -14.93 -0.04
C GLY A 115 33.74 -15.45 0.09
N VAL A 116 33.01 -15.68 -1.00
CA VAL A 116 31.68 -16.28 -0.97
C VAL A 116 31.70 -17.70 -0.43
N LEU A 117 32.81 -18.41 -0.69
CA LEU A 117 33.26 -19.63 -0.03
C LEU A 117 34.76 -19.50 0.21
N PRO A 118 35.41 -20.38 1.00
CA PRO A 118 36.85 -20.36 1.14
C PRO A 118 37.56 -20.41 -0.21
N CYS A 119 38.37 -19.40 -0.51
CA CYS A 119 39.11 -19.24 -1.79
C CYS A 119 38.20 -19.16 -3.05
N VAL A 120 36.94 -18.69 -2.91
CA VAL A 120 36.02 -18.45 -4.03
C VAL A 120 35.53 -17.01 -3.97
N ASP A 121 35.77 -16.27 -5.05
CA ASP A 121 35.33 -14.90 -5.24
C ASP A 121 34.31 -14.82 -6.39
N VAL A 122 33.45 -13.79 -6.37
CA VAL A 122 32.53 -13.48 -7.47
C VAL A 122 32.79 -12.07 -7.97
N ARG A 123 32.93 -11.92 -9.28
CA ARG A 123 32.97 -10.64 -9.97
C ARG A 123 31.64 -10.42 -10.69
N GLY A 124 30.84 -9.51 -10.15
CA GLY A 124 29.57 -9.10 -10.70
C GLY A 124 29.53 -7.61 -11.00
N PHE A 125 28.35 -7.01 -10.92
CA PHE A 125 28.19 -5.58 -11.17
C PHE A 125 29.11 -4.74 -10.26
N GLY A 126 29.86 -3.82 -10.89
CA GLY A 126 30.89 -3.01 -10.23
C GLY A 126 32.25 -3.72 -10.09
N GLY A 127 32.39 -4.95 -10.60
CA GLY A 127 33.64 -5.69 -10.71
C GLY A 127 34.12 -5.83 -12.15
N TYR A 128 35.35 -6.27 -12.32
CA TYR A 128 35.93 -6.67 -13.61
C TYR A 128 36.85 -7.88 -13.41
N ALA A 129 37.03 -8.65 -14.47
CA ALA A 129 38.02 -9.72 -14.54
C ALA A 129 39.08 -9.41 -15.61
N VAL A 130 40.31 -9.89 -15.38
CA VAL A 130 41.42 -9.77 -16.37
C VAL A 130 41.36 -10.96 -17.28
N PHE A 131 41.21 -10.73 -18.59
CA PHE A 131 40.96 -11.77 -19.57
C PHE A 131 42.21 -12.21 -20.34
N PRO A 132 42.24 -13.48 -20.86
CA PRO A 132 43.27 -13.94 -21.79
C PRO A 132 43.43 -13.00 -23.02
N PRO A 133 44.61 -12.87 -23.60
CA PRO A 133 45.90 -13.40 -23.21
C PRO A 133 46.75 -12.46 -22.33
N SER A 134 46.09 -11.74 -21.39
CA SER A 134 46.75 -10.81 -20.49
C SER A 134 47.89 -11.48 -19.71
N ILE A 135 48.81 -10.65 -19.20
CA ILE A 135 49.95 -11.11 -18.42
C ILE A 135 49.71 -10.78 -16.94
N HIS A 136 49.79 -11.81 -16.11
CA HIS A 136 49.68 -11.69 -14.66
C HIS A 136 50.93 -11.02 -14.04
N PRO A 137 50.87 -10.39 -12.87
CA PRO A 137 52.05 -9.79 -12.22
C PRO A 137 53.23 -10.69 -11.98
N ASN A 138 53.02 -12.01 -11.91
CA ASN A 138 54.08 -13.02 -11.80
C ASN A 138 54.73 -13.41 -13.16
N GLY A 139 54.32 -12.78 -14.27
CA GLY A 139 54.84 -13.03 -15.60
C GLY A 139 54.13 -14.10 -16.41
N ASN A 140 53.27 -14.92 -15.81
CA ASN A 140 52.49 -15.93 -16.50
C ASN A 140 51.28 -15.33 -17.24
N ARG A 141 50.76 -16.06 -18.24
CA ARG A 141 49.60 -15.61 -19.01
C ARG A 141 48.30 -16.08 -18.42
N TYR A 142 47.24 -15.32 -18.68
CA TYR A 142 45.88 -15.78 -18.59
C TYR A 142 45.59 -16.61 -19.85
N GLU A 143 45.03 -17.81 -19.71
CA GLU A 143 44.81 -18.75 -20.84
C GLU A 143 43.43 -19.41 -20.73
N TRP A 144 42.69 -19.44 -21.85
CA TRP A 144 41.47 -20.21 -21.92
C TRP A 144 41.72 -21.68 -21.66
N LEU A 145 40.87 -22.36 -20.91
CA LEU A 145 40.92 -23.79 -20.74
C LEU A 145 40.57 -24.47 -22.08
N PRO A 146 41.19 -25.63 -22.41
CA PRO A 146 40.90 -26.32 -23.63
C PRO A 146 39.41 -26.62 -23.81
N GLY A 147 38.83 -26.24 -24.95
CA GLY A 147 37.42 -26.45 -25.25
C GLY A 147 36.45 -25.52 -24.51
N CYS A 148 36.93 -24.51 -23.74
CA CYS A 148 36.12 -23.65 -22.93
C CYS A 148 36.21 -22.15 -23.31
N SER A 149 36.75 -21.82 -24.50
CA SER A 149 36.80 -20.46 -25.00
C SER A 149 35.48 -20.06 -25.69
N PRO A 150 35.22 -18.73 -25.87
CA PRO A 150 34.10 -18.27 -26.70
C PRO A 150 34.11 -18.80 -28.15
N ALA A 151 35.28 -19.17 -28.67
CA ALA A 151 35.41 -19.76 -30.01
C ALA A 151 35.04 -21.25 -30.02
N ASP A 152 35.24 -21.95 -28.92
CA ASP A 152 34.94 -23.38 -28.80
C ASP A 152 33.46 -23.62 -28.44
N MET A 153 32.84 -22.71 -27.66
CA MET A 153 31.48 -22.80 -27.15
C MET A 153 30.62 -21.66 -27.73
N SER A 154 30.10 -21.88 -28.94
CA SER A 154 29.31 -20.87 -29.69
C SER A 154 27.97 -20.47 -29.03
N ASP A 155 27.43 -21.35 -28.17
CA ASP A 155 26.12 -21.11 -27.49
C ASP A 155 26.22 -20.10 -26.35
N GLY A 156 27.44 -19.61 -26.11
CA GLY A 156 27.73 -18.65 -25.06
C GLY A 156 28.00 -19.29 -23.69
N PRO A 157 28.20 -18.51 -22.65
CA PRO A 157 28.41 -19.00 -21.29
C PRO A 157 27.14 -19.67 -20.76
N ALA A 158 27.29 -20.65 -19.87
CA ALA A 158 26.18 -21.37 -19.26
C ALA A 158 25.34 -20.44 -18.37
N VAL A 159 24.09 -20.82 -18.13
CA VAL A 159 23.26 -20.20 -17.10
C VAL A 159 23.82 -20.53 -15.73
N LEU A 160 23.82 -19.57 -14.82
CA LEU A 160 24.30 -19.77 -13.46
C LEU A 160 23.43 -20.81 -12.73
N PRO A 161 24.01 -21.92 -12.22
CA PRO A 161 23.25 -22.92 -11.48
C PRO A 161 22.53 -22.35 -10.26
N PHE A 162 21.37 -22.90 -9.95
CA PHE A 162 20.49 -22.40 -8.87
C PHE A 162 21.18 -22.33 -7.51
N HIS A 163 21.92 -23.34 -7.13
CA HIS A 163 22.64 -23.37 -5.86
C HIS A 163 23.66 -22.22 -5.73
N LEU A 164 24.34 -21.87 -6.83
CA LEU A 164 25.20 -20.70 -6.89
C LEU A 164 24.41 -19.39 -6.87
N LEU A 165 23.32 -19.31 -7.62
CA LEU A 165 22.46 -18.13 -7.61
C LEU A 165 21.93 -17.84 -6.20
N THR A 166 21.49 -18.89 -5.49
CA THR A 166 21.01 -18.77 -4.10
C THR A 166 22.11 -18.29 -3.15
N LEU A 167 23.34 -18.79 -3.30
CA LEU A 167 24.49 -18.34 -2.54
C LEU A 167 24.81 -16.87 -2.82
N LEU A 168 24.70 -16.43 -4.07
CA LEU A 168 25.09 -15.11 -4.52
C LEU A 168 24.00 -14.05 -4.32
N ALA A 169 22.73 -14.43 -4.40
CA ALA A 169 21.59 -13.53 -4.16
C ALA A 169 21.41 -13.16 -2.68
N ASN A 170 21.97 -13.94 -1.75
CA ASN A 170 21.73 -13.83 -0.30
C ASN A 170 22.52 -12.73 0.43
N HIS A 171 22.77 -11.55 -0.15
CA HIS A 171 23.27 -10.40 0.58
C HIS A 171 22.44 -9.15 0.41
N GLY A 172 21.40 -9.10 1.23
CA GLY A 172 20.49 -8.00 1.48
C GLY A 172 19.21 -8.56 2.08
N HIS A 173 19.24 -9.03 3.34
CA HIS A 173 18.09 -9.40 4.17
C HIS A 173 16.92 -10.14 3.44
N ARG A 174 17.22 -11.19 2.69
CA ARG A 174 16.24 -12.21 2.35
C ARG A 174 16.67 -13.48 3.07
N GLU A 175 15.77 -14.04 3.88
CA GLU A 175 15.95 -15.39 4.40
C GLU A 175 16.16 -16.34 3.20
N PRO A 176 17.11 -17.30 3.30
CA PRO A 176 17.27 -18.31 2.28
C PRO A 176 15.96 -19.02 2.03
N LEU A 177 15.77 -19.58 0.83
CA LEU A 177 14.64 -20.46 0.51
C LEU A 177 14.74 -21.69 1.43
N LYS A 178 14.28 -21.56 2.68
CA LYS A 178 14.18 -22.69 3.59
C LYS A 178 12.90 -23.44 3.25
N ALA A 179 13.02 -24.43 2.38
CA ALA A 179 12.01 -25.47 2.38
C ALA A 179 12.02 -26.13 3.77
N PRO A 180 10.87 -26.33 4.41
CA PRO A 180 10.79 -27.02 5.68
C PRO A 180 11.52 -28.38 5.61
N GLU A 181 12.17 -28.81 6.70
CA GLU A 181 12.85 -30.10 6.72
C GLU A 181 11.90 -31.27 6.44
N LYS A 182 10.64 -31.14 6.85
CA LYS A 182 9.55 -32.07 6.54
C LYS A 182 8.29 -31.31 6.17
N ILE A 183 7.60 -31.76 5.15
CA ILE A 183 6.35 -31.20 4.65
C ILE A 183 5.26 -32.28 4.81
N PRO A 184 4.36 -32.15 5.80
CA PRO A 184 3.36 -33.17 6.09
C PRO A 184 2.23 -33.18 5.06
N GLU A 185 1.47 -34.28 5.04
CA GLU A 185 0.24 -34.40 4.27
C GLU A 185 -0.74 -33.26 4.58
N GLY A 186 -1.40 -32.72 3.53
CA GLY A 186 -2.30 -31.55 3.63
C GLY A 186 -1.62 -30.19 3.41
N GLY A 187 -0.26 -30.10 3.56
CA GLY A 187 0.49 -28.85 3.31
C GLY A 187 1.40 -28.90 2.07
N ARG A 188 1.52 -30.06 1.42
CA ARG A 188 2.49 -30.33 0.36
C ARG A 188 2.30 -29.42 -0.86
N ASN A 189 1.11 -29.42 -1.43
CA ASN A 189 0.77 -28.67 -2.63
C ASN A 189 1.01 -27.17 -2.46
N ALA A 190 0.48 -26.58 -1.38
CA ALA A 190 0.64 -25.16 -1.09
C ALA A 190 2.10 -24.76 -0.84
N THR A 191 2.87 -25.62 -0.15
CA THR A 191 4.28 -25.36 0.14
C THR A 191 5.14 -25.45 -1.13
N LEU A 192 4.94 -26.50 -1.93
CA LEU A 192 5.69 -26.69 -3.18
C LEU A 192 5.31 -25.62 -4.21
N TYR A 193 4.03 -25.23 -4.30
CA TYR A 193 3.61 -24.13 -5.18
C TYR A 193 4.25 -22.80 -4.78
N LYS A 194 4.27 -22.45 -3.48
CA LYS A 194 4.94 -21.25 -2.97
C LYS A 194 6.44 -21.24 -3.30
N LEU A 195 7.09 -22.38 -3.21
CA LEU A 195 8.50 -22.55 -3.60
C LEU A 195 8.70 -22.40 -5.12
N ALA A 196 7.80 -22.99 -5.92
CA ALA A 196 7.82 -22.88 -7.38
C ALA A 196 7.62 -21.43 -7.87
N CYS A 197 6.65 -20.72 -7.30
CA CYS A 197 6.42 -19.31 -7.59
C CYS A 197 7.63 -18.44 -7.22
N LYS A 198 8.30 -18.74 -6.11
CA LYS A 198 9.51 -18.02 -5.72
C LYS A 198 10.66 -18.25 -6.70
N LEU A 199 10.82 -19.50 -7.18
CA LEU A 199 11.79 -19.85 -8.22
C LEU A 199 11.48 -19.13 -9.54
N ARG A 200 10.19 -19.09 -9.95
CA ARG A 200 9.77 -18.37 -11.15
C ARG A 200 10.07 -16.87 -11.05
N ASN A 201 9.77 -16.28 -9.89
CA ASN A 201 10.12 -14.88 -9.61
C ASN A 201 11.63 -14.61 -9.67
N ASP A 202 12.43 -15.59 -9.27
CA ASP A 202 13.89 -15.51 -9.33
C ASP A 202 14.44 -15.76 -10.74
N GLY A 203 13.57 -15.94 -11.75
CA GLY A 203 13.91 -16.00 -13.17
C GLY A 203 14.03 -17.40 -13.76
N TYR A 204 13.68 -18.45 -13.01
CA TYR A 204 13.77 -19.84 -13.49
C TYR A 204 12.62 -20.18 -14.43
N GLU A 205 12.94 -20.98 -15.45
CA GLU A 205 11.97 -21.54 -16.39
C GLU A 205 11.36 -22.86 -15.87
N GLU A 206 10.23 -23.28 -16.44
CA GLU A 206 9.46 -24.45 -15.99
C GLU A 206 10.30 -25.72 -15.76
N PRO A 207 11.25 -26.13 -16.65
CA PRO A 207 12.06 -27.32 -16.42
C PRO A 207 12.98 -27.21 -15.19
N GLU A 208 13.53 -26.03 -14.94
CA GLU A 208 14.44 -25.78 -13.82
C GLU A 208 13.67 -25.75 -12.50
N ILE A 209 12.48 -25.14 -12.51
CA ILE A 209 11.55 -25.13 -11.38
C ILE A 209 11.14 -26.58 -11.06
N PHE A 210 10.80 -27.36 -12.08
CA PHE A 210 10.41 -28.76 -11.89
C PHE A 210 11.53 -29.58 -11.24
N ALA A 211 12.77 -29.49 -11.73
CA ALA A 211 13.90 -30.22 -11.16
C ALA A 211 14.12 -29.92 -9.67
N ALA A 212 14.04 -28.61 -9.31
CA ALA A 212 14.20 -28.18 -7.92
C ALA A 212 13.03 -28.64 -7.02
N ILE A 213 11.80 -28.46 -7.47
CA ILE A 213 10.58 -28.81 -6.71
C ILE A 213 10.44 -30.33 -6.59
N TRP A 214 10.79 -31.09 -7.64
CA TRP A 214 10.80 -32.54 -7.59
C TRP A 214 11.77 -33.07 -6.53
N THR A 215 12.98 -32.53 -6.48
CA THR A 215 13.97 -32.89 -5.45
C THR A 215 13.47 -32.59 -4.03
N ILE A 216 12.80 -31.45 -3.83
CA ILE A 216 12.20 -31.10 -2.53
C ILE A 216 11.05 -32.05 -2.20
N ASN A 217 10.22 -32.41 -3.18
CA ASN A 217 9.11 -33.34 -3.00
C ASN A 217 9.58 -34.70 -2.52
N GLU A 218 10.55 -35.29 -3.21
CA GLU A 218 11.09 -36.63 -2.87
C GLU A 218 11.74 -36.64 -1.49
N ASN A 219 12.51 -35.60 -1.15
CA ASN A 219 13.32 -35.60 0.07
C ASN A 219 12.62 -35.07 1.30
N ARG A 220 11.54 -34.30 1.15
CA ARG A 220 10.93 -33.55 2.27
C ARG A 220 9.43 -33.73 2.43
N CYS A 221 8.70 -34.15 1.39
CA CYS A 221 7.27 -34.44 1.52
C CYS A 221 7.04 -35.86 2.06
N THR A 222 6.07 -36.00 2.95
CA THR A 222 5.75 -37.31 3.55
C THR A 222 4.23 -37.54 3.53
N PRO A 223 3.72 -38.46 2.65
CA PRO A 223 4.39 -39.06 1.49
C PRO A 223 4.67 -38.03 0.38
N PRO A 224 5.57 -38.28 -0.58
CA PRO A 224 5.76 -37.44 -1.75
C PRO A 224 4.49 -37.32 -2.60
N LEU A 225 4.32 -36.20 -3.33
CA LEU A 225 3.30 -36.06 -4.36
C LEU A 225 3.70 -36.80 -5.62
N ASP A 226 2.71 -37.21 -6.41
CA ASP A 226 2.95 -37.82 -7.71
C ASP A 226 3.58 -36.84 -8.70
N GLN A 227 4.33 -37.34 -9.66
CA GLN A 227 5.02 -36.53 -10.66
C GLN A 227 4.06 -35.59 -11.40
N SER A 228 2.87 -36.06 -11.77
CA SER A 228 1.84 -35.26 -12.44
C SER A 228 1.33 -34.07 -11.63
N GLU A 229 1.24 -34.21 -10.30
CA GLU A 229 0.87 -33.10 -9.41
C GLU A 229 2.00 -32.06 -9.32
N VAL A 230 3.27 -32.51 -9.21
CA VAL A 230 4.42 -31.60 -9.19
C VAL A 230 4.57 -30.88 -10.52
N GLU A 231 4.38 -31.56 -11.67
CA GLU A 231 4.35 -30.91 -12.98
C GLU A 231 3.26 -29.84 -13.08
N LEU A 232 2.06 -30.12 -12.56
CA LEU A 232 0.96 -29.15 -12.56
C LEU A 232 1.30 -27.90 -11.73
N ILE A 233 1.90 -28.10 -10.55
CA ILE A 233 2.39 -27.02 -9.67
C ILE A 233 3.40 -26.15 -10.42
N CYS A 234 4.40 -26.75 -11.06
CA CYS A 234 5.45 -26.04 -11.78
C CYS A 234 4.91 -25.31 -13.01
N ARG A 235 4.01 -25.93 -13.75
CA ARG A 235 3.33 -25.33 -14.90
C ARG A 235 2.44 -24.14 -14.50
N GLN A 236 1.77 -24.21 -13.34
CA GLN A 236 1.01 -23.09 -12.81
C GLN A 236 1.93 -21.93 -12.40
N ALA A 237 3.05 -22.21 -11.74
CA ALA A 237 4.03 -21.20 -11.38
C ALA A 237 4.71 -20.58 -12.62
N ALA A 238 4.94 -21.36 -13.68
CA ALA A 238 5.57 -20.91 -14.92
C ALA A 238 4.68 -19.96 -15.77
N LYS A 239 3.37 -19.90 -15.51
CA LYS A 239 2.46 -18.94 -16.18
C LYS A 239 2.79 -17.48 -15.82
N TYR A 240 3.40 -17.23 -14.68
CA TYR A 240 3.84 -15.89 -14.31
C TYR A 240 5.08 -15.48 -15.11
N LYS A 241 5.13 -14.22 -15.54
CA LYS A 241 6.33 -13.68 -16.18
C LYS A 241 7.49 -13.65 -15.16
N ALA A 242 8.65 -14.17 -15.55
CA ALA A 242 9.84 -14.16 -14.72
C ALA A 242 10.18 -12.73 -14.25
N GLY A 243 10.42 -12.55 -12.96
CA GLY A 243 10.84 -11.26 -12.40
C GLY A 243 9.75 -10.21 -12.20
N GLN A 244 8.46 -10.56 -12.36
CA GLN A 244 7.33 -9.61 -12.26
C GLN A 244 6.55 -9.65 -10.94
N LEU A 245 7.04 -10.26 -9.87
CA LEU A 245 6.51 -9.86 -8.56
C LEU A 245 6.97 -8.42 -8.27
N PRO A 246 6.09 -7.51 -7.83
CA PRO A 246 6.47 -6.15 -7.49
C PRO A 246 7.52 -6.21 -6.39
N GLN A 247 8.79 -6.12 -6.77
CA GLN A 247 9.82 -5.79 -5.82
C GLN A 247 9.57 -4.34 -5.42
N ALA A 248 9.31 -4.09 -4.15
CA ALA A 248 9.54 -2.75 -3.64
C ALA A 248 10.93 -2.33 -4.12
N PRO A 249 11.07 -1.20 -4.82
CA PRO A 249 12.31 -0.84 -5.50
C PRO A 249 13.42 -0.72 -4.46
N LYS A 250 14.28 -1.74 -4.38
CA LYS A 250 15.54 -1.64 -3.64
C LYS A 250 16.50 -0.85 -4.51
N GLY A 251 16.68 0.42 -4.15
CA GLY A 251 17.74 1.25 -4.71
C GLY A 251 17.47 1.87 -6.09
N ALA A 252 16.22 2.10 -6.48
CA ALA A 252 15.95 3.19 -7.40
C ALA A 252 16.40 4.47 -6.69
N GLY A 253 17.47 5.08 -7.15
CA GLY A 253 17.87 6.40 -6.69
C GLY A 253 16.66 7.33 -6.78
N ILE A 254 16.60 8.36 -5.92
CA ILE A 254 15.53 9.36 -5.95
C ILE A 254 15.35 9.79 -7.41
N GLN A 255 14.20 9.51 -8.00
CA GLN A 255 13.86 9.99 -9.34
C GLN A 255 13.54 11.49 -9.22
N ILE A 256 14.54 12.30 -9.47
CA ILE A 256 14.42 13.75 -9.39
C ILE A 256 13.90 14.25 -10.75
N GLN A 257 12.74 14.90 -10.74
CA GLN A 257 12.18 15.61 -11.88
C GLN A 257 12.02 17.08 -11.51
N SER A 258 12.21 17.97 -12.46
CA SER A 258 11.95 19.39 -12.22
C SER A 258 10.45 19.68 -12.19
N VAL A 259 10.03 20.67 -11.39
CA VAL A 259 8.64 21.14 -11.37
C VAL A 259 8.17 21.57 -12.75
N THR A 260 9.06 22.14 -13.58
CA THR A 260 8.77 22.49 -14.96
C THR A 260 8.46 21.28 -15.85
N GLN A 261 9.11 20.13 -15.59
CA GLN A 261 8.78 18.87 -16.28
C GLN A 261 7.43 18.31 -15.81
N LEU A 262 7.12 18.45 -14.51
CA LEU A 262 5.83 18.04 -13.96
C LEU A 262 4.68 18.85 -14.57
N GLN A 263 4.82 20.18 -14.69
CA GLN A 263 3.81 21.05 -15.31
C GLN A 263 3.51 20.70 -16.78
N LYS A 264 4.48 20.12 -17.49
CA LYS A 264 4.32 19.72 -18.91
C LYS A 264 3.71 18.33 -19.08
N LYS A 265 3.57 17.56 -17.98
CA LYS A 265 2.93 16.25 -18.05
C LYS A 265 1.43 16.42 -18.05
N ASP A 266 0.79 15.85 -19.05
CA ASP A 266 -0.66 15.61 -19.01
C ASP A 266 -0.90 14.37 -18.12
N LEU A 267 -1.33 14.61 -16.88
CA LEU A 267 -1.62 13.56 -15.90
C LEU A 267 -3.12 13.25 -15.86
N GLY A 268 -3.94 13.95 -16.68
CA GLY A 268 -5.39 13.88 -16.58
C GLY A 268 -5.92 14.49 -15.27
N ASP A 269 -7.23 14.56 -15.17
CA ASP A 269 -7.91 15.00 -13.94
C ASP A 269 -7.97 13.86 -12.91
N LEU A 270 -8.06 14.22 -11.63
CA LEU A 270 -8.27 13.26 -10.55
C LEU A 270 -9.62 12.56 -10.76
N HIS A 271 -9.58 11.24 -10.89
CA HIS A 271 -10.80 10.45 -11.06
C HIS A 271 -11.50 10.22 -9.72
N PHE A 272 -12.82 10.48 -9.71
CA PHE A 272 -13.70 10.16 -8.60
C PHE A 272 -14.63 9.03 -8.98
N VAL A 273 -14.80 8.03 -8.13
CA VAL A 273 -15.91 7.08 -8.25
C VAL A 273 -17.20 7.74 -7.79
N VAL A 274 -17.14 8.52 -6.70
CA VAL A 274 -18.22 9.38 -6.22
C VAL A 274 -17.66 10.80 -6.13
N VAL A 275 -18.18 11.69 -6.96
CA VAL A 275 -17.71 13.08 -7.09
C VAL A 275 -17.72 13.78 -5.73
N ASP A 276 -16.64 14.49 -5.39
CA ASP A 276 -16.42 15.22 -4.14
C ASP A 276 -16.42 14.37 -2.85
N LEU A 277 -16.50 13.03 -2.96
CA LEU A 277 -16.58 12.15 -1.80
C LEU A 277 -15.56 11.01 -1.83
N LEU A 278 -15.41 10.32 -2.94
CA LEU A 278 -14.57 9.12 -3.05
C LEU A 278 -13.70 9.18 -4.31
N PRO A 279 -12.50 9.75 -4.21
CA PRO A 279 -11.52 9.73 -5.29
C PRO A 279 -10.90 8.32 -5.47
N GLN A 280 -10.20 8.12 -6.58
CA GLN A 280 -9.29 6.99 -6.75
C GLN A 280 -8.25 6.94 -5.61
N GLY A 281 -7.64 5.78 -5.38
CA GLY A 281 -6.68 5.55 -4.31
C GLY A 281 -7.25 4.66 -3.20
N LEU A 282 -6.67 4.72 -2.01
CA LEU A 282 -7.05 3.89 -0.87
C LEU A 282 -7.98 4.65 0.05
N SER A 283 -9.22 4.19 0.22
CA SER A 283 -10.18 4.76 1.16
C SER A 283 -10.56 3.79 2.27
N LEU A 284 -10.91 4.32 3.42
CA LEU A 284 -11.32 3.58 4.61
C LEU A 284 -12.73 3.95 5.05
N LEU A 285 -13.63 2.97 5.21
CA LEU A 285 -14.95 3.13 5.83
C LEU A 285 -14.98 2.45 7.19
N ALA A 286 -15.08 3.22 8.26
CA ALA A 286 -15.08 2.70 9.62
C ALA A 286 -16.37 3.02 10.37
N SER A 287 -16.88 2.06 11.15
CA SER A 287 -17.99 2.29 12.09
C SER A 287 -18.04 1.20 13.16
N PRO A 288 -18.81 1.38 14.24
CA PRO A 288 -19.12 0.31 15.17
C PRO A 288 -19.84 -0.86 14.48
N PRO A 289 -19.81 -2.08 15.05
CA PRO A 289 -20.54 -3.22 14.52
C PRO A 289 -22.05 -2.95 14.45
N LYS A 290 -22.72 -3.47 13.40
CA LYS A 290 -24.17 -3.36 13.18
C LYS A 290 -24.69 -1.94 12.90
N PHE A 291 -23.85 -1.07 12.34
CA PHE A 291 -24.20 0.31 11.94
C PHE A 291 -24.64 0.43 10.47
N GLY A 292 -24.78 -0.66 9.76
CA GLY A 292 -25.26 -0.63 8.37
C GLY A 292 -24.16 -0.43 7.30
N LYS A 293 -22.86 -0.66 7.64
CA LYS A 293 -21.75 -0.58 6.67
C LYS A 293 -22.01 -1.38 5.39
N SER A 294 -22.44 -2.64 5.53
CA SER A 294 -22.67 -3.51 4.38
C SER A 294 -23.81 -3.00 3.48
N TRP A 295 -24.83 -2.31 4.03
CA TRP A 295 -25.84 -1.62 3.22
C TRP A 295 -25.25 -0.43 2.48
N PHE A 296 -24.40 0.33 3.16
CA PHE A 296 -23.72 1.48 2.58
C PHE A 296 -22.84 1.07 1.38
N VAL A 297 -21.99 0.04 1.54
CA VAL A 297 -21.11 -0.40 0.45
C VAL A 297 -21.85 -1.10 -0.68
N LEU A 298 -22.93 -1.83 -0.39
CA LEU A 298 -23.78 -2.43 -1.44
C LEU A 298 -24.49 -1.37 -2.27
N ASP A 299 -25.03 -0.32 -1.62
CA ASP A 299 -25.66 0.80 -2.31
C ASP A 299 -24.63 1.61 -3.13
N LEU A 300 -23.44 1.80 -2.59
CA LEU A 300 -22.30 2.41 -3.31
C LEU A 300 -21.96 1.61 -4.58
N CYS A 301 -21.75 0.29 -4.46
CA CYS A 301 -21.41 -0.55 -5.60
C CYS A 301 -22.52 -0.54 -6.67
N LEU A 302 -23.78 -0.63 -6.26
CA LEU A 302 -24.92 -0.54 -7.19
C LEU A 302 -25.00 0.82 -7.88
N SER A 303 -24.74 1.90 -7.13
CA SER A 303 -24.75 3.25 -7.67
C SER A 303 -23.62 3.46 -8.68
N ALA A 304 -22.40 3.06 -8.34
CA ALA A 304 -21.25 3.16 -9.22
C ALA A 304 -21.39 2.27 -10.47
N ALA A 305 -21.88 1.02 -10.33
CA ALA A 305 -22.09 0.13 -11.46
C ALA A 305 -23.14 0.67 -12.46
N ASN A 306 -24.15 1.40 -11.97
CA ASN A 306 -25.19 1.98 -12.81
C ASN A 306 -24.90 3.42 -13.25
N GLY A 307 -23.93 4.12 -12.64
CA GLY A 307 -23.71 5.57 -12.83
C GLY A 307 -24.84 6.41 -12.22
N CYS A 308 -25.45 5.94 -11.12
CA CYS A 308 -26.52 6.62 -10.40
C CYS A 308 -25.95 7.41 -9.22
N ARG A 309 -26.67 8.43 -8.74
CA ARG A 309 -26.24 9.20 -7.58
C ARG A 309 -26.15 8.35 -6.33
N PHE A 310 -25.07 8.56 -5.56
CA PHE A 310 -24.86 7.98 -4.24
C PHE A 310 -24.80 9.11 -3.20
N LEU A 311 -25.63 9.07 -2.17
CA LEU A 311 -25.76 10.11 -1.14
C LEU A 311 -25.93 11.54 -1.74
N GLY A 312 -26.58 11.67 -2.88
CA GLY A 312 -26.76 12.93 -3.58
C GLY A 312 -25.64 13.34 -4.52
N HIS A 313 -24.44 12.74 -4.41
CA HIS A 313 -23.30 12.96 -5.28
C HIS A 313 -23.41 12.18 -6.60
N GLU A 314 -22.85 12.71 -7.67
CA GLU A 314 -22.75 12.01 -8.95
C GLU A 314 -21.73 10.87 -8.85
N THR A 315 -21.94 9.76 -9.57
CA THR A 315 -20.99 8.66 -9.68
C THR A 315 -20.54 8.45 -11.11
N HIS A 316 -19.29 8.06 -11.29
CA HIS A 316 -18.81 7.61 -12.58
C HIS A 316 -19.07 6.10 -12.71
N LYS A 317 -19.73 5.73 -13.84
CA LYS A 317 -20.04 4.32 -14.10
C LYS A 317 -18.75 3.52 -14.30
N CYS A 318 -18.61 2.42 -13.55
CA CYS A 318 -17.44 1.54 -13.62
C CYS A 318 -17.81 0.09 -13.24
N ASP A 319 -16.89 -0.84 -13.52
CA ASP A 319 -16.99 -2.19 -13.00
C ASP A 319 -16.64 -2.19 -11.50
N CYS A 320 -17.43 -2.94 -10.71
CA CYS A 320 -17.29 -2.98 -9.26
C CYS A 320 -17.03 -4.41 -8.78
N LEU A 321 -16.05 -4.60 -7.89
CA LEU A 321 -15.84 -5.85 -7.16
C LEU A 321 -16.12 -5.65 -5.67
N TYR A 322 -16.98 -6.49 -5.11
CA TYR A 322 -17.29 -6.54 -3.68
C TYR A 322 -16.82 -7.84 -3.06
N LEU A 323 -15.78 -7.80 -2.26
CA LEU A 323 -15.34 -8.92 -1.43
C LEU A 323 -16.14 -8.94 -0.13
N ALA A 324 -17.26 -9.67 -0.11
CA ALA A 324 -18.20 -9.77 1.00
C ALA A 324 -17.80 -10.90 1.99
N LEU A 325 -16.65 -10.77 2.65
CA LEU A 325 -15.97 -11.85 3.38
C LEU A 325 -16.59 -12.19 4.75
N GLU A 326 -17.56 -11.40 5.21
CA GLU A 326 -18.34 -11.67 6.42
C GLU A 326 -19.77 -12.10 6.10
N ASP A 327 -20.16 -12.12 4.83
CA ASP A 327 -21.51 -12.48 4.41
C ASP A 327 -21.58 -13.85 3.74
N SER A 328 -22.73 -14.52 3.88
CA SER A 328 -23.07 -15.66 3.05
C SER A 328 -23.77 -15.18 1.78
N GLU A 329 -23.65 -15.93 0.67
CA GLU A 329 -24.35 -15.63 -0.58
C GLU A 329 -25.87 -15.47 -0.38
N ARG A 330 -26.48 -16.27 0.48
CA ARG A 330 -27.90 -16.16 0.83
C ARG A 330 -28.26 -14.78 1.41
N ARG A 331 -27.40 -14.26 2.32
CA ARG A 331 -27.62 -12.96 2.95
C ARG A 331 -27.36 -11.84 1.96
N LEU A 332 -26.30 -11.95 1.17
CA LEU A 332 -25.95 -11.00 0.12
C LEU A 332 -27.09 -10.89 -0.90
N LYS A 333 -27.59 -12.03 -1.41
CA LYS A 333 -28.74 -12.08 -2.34
C LYS A 333 -29.97 -11.39 -1.75
N SER A 334 -30.31 -11.67 -0.48
CA SER A 334 -31.48 -11.05 0.18
C SER A 334 -31.33 -9.53 0.30
N ARG A 335 -30.10 -9.03 0.57
CA ARG A 335 -29.83 -7.58 0.62
C ARG A 335 -29.93 -6.94 -0.76
N LEU A 336 -29.33 -7.56 -1.76
CA LEU A 336 -29.40 -7.07 -3.14
C LEU A 336 -30.84 -6.99 -3.65
N GLN A 337 -31.66 -8.01 -3.38
CA GLN A 337 -33.06 -7.99 -3.74
C GLN A 337 -33.85 -6.80 -3.16
N LYS A 338 -33.54 -6.42 -1.91
CA LYS A 338 -34.15 -5.24 -1.27
C LYS A 338 -33.67 -3.91 -1.90
N LEU A 339 -32.37 -3.80 -2.20
CA LEU A 339 -31.82 -2.58 -2.81
C LEU A 339 -32.24 -2.42 -4.27
N LEU A 340 -32.37 -3.53 -5.00
CA LEU A 340 -32.80 -3.53 -6.40
C LEU A 340 -34.28 -3.22 -6.55
N ASP A 341 -35.10 -3.55 -5.56
CA ASP A 341 -36.55 -3.28 -5.55
C ASP A 341 -37.23 -3.72 -6.86
N GLY A 342 -37.02 -4.99 -7.25
CA GLY A 342 -37.56 -5.60 -8.47
C GLY A 342 -36.85 -5.22 -9.77
N ARG A 343 -35.79 -4.40 -9.74
CA ARG A 343 -34.96 -4.10 -10.91
C ARG A 343 -33.92 -5.19 -11.13
N ASP A 344 -33.45 -5.32 -12.36
CA ASP A 344 -32.34 -6.22 -12.67
C ASP A 344 -31.02 -5.72 -12.07
N ALA A 345 -30.17 -6.66 -11.70
CA ALA A 345 -28.83 -6.34 -11.23
C ALA A 345 -27.93 -5.90 -12.41
N PRO A 346 -27.04 -4.92 -12.22
CA PRO A 346 -26.09 -4.52 -13.26
C PRO A 346 -25.08 -5.65 -13.54
N GLU A 347 -24.75 -5.87 -14.82
CA GLU A 347 -23.82 -6.93 -15.25
C GLU A 347 -22.37 -6.66 -14.83
N ASN A 348 -22.02 -5.42 -14.56
CA ASN A 348 -20.68 -4.94 -14.17
C ASN A 348 -20.51 -4.81 -12.64
N PHE A 349 -21.33 -5.54 -11.86
CA PHE A 349 -21.16 -5.66 -10.42
C PHE A 349 -20.86 -7.11 -10.04
N TYR A 350 -19.63 -7.36 -9.63
CA TYR A 350 -19.08 -8.66 -9.27
C TYR A 350 -18.95 -8.81 -7.75
N TYR A 351 -19.01 -10.04 -7.23
CA TYR A 351 -18.83 -10.31 -5.82
C TYR A 351 -18.02 -11.59 -5.58
N ALA A 352 -17.37 -11.67 -4.42
CA ALA A 352 -16.86 -12.91 -3.87
C ALA A 352 -17.11 -12.97 -2.36
N THR A 353 -17.42 -14.17 -1.83
CA THR A 353 -17.63 -14.39 -0.38
C THR A 353 -16.42 -15.04 0.30
N SER A 354 -15.38 -15.31 -0.47
CA SER A 354 -14.09 -15.78 0.01
C SER A 354 -12.97 -15.17 -0.82
N ALA A 355 -11.85 -14.87 -0.18
CA ALA A 355 -10.64 -14.42 -0.82
C ALA A 355 -9.44 -14.89 0.00
N PRO A 356 -8.25 -15.07 -0.61
CA PRO A 356 -7.03 -15.28 0.14
C PRO A 356 -6.66 -14.03 0.94
N ASP A 357 -5.77 -14.16 1.90
CA ASP A 357 -5.18 -13.02 2.60
C ASP A 357 -4.00 -12.40 1.81
N MET A 358 -3.44 -11.30 2.34
CA MET A 358 -2.33 -10.56 1.72
C MET A 358 -1.07 -11.40 1.52
N ASP A 359 -0.81 -12.39 2.39
CA ASP A 359 0.36 -13.26 2.31
C ASP A 359 0.14 -14.44 1.34
N ASN A 360 -1.11 -14.75 1.00
CA ASN A 360 -1.50 -15.92 0.22
C ASN A 360 -2.07 -15.58 -1.17
N GLY A 361 -1.75 -14.39 -1.72
CA GLY A 361 -2.03 -14.04 -3.12
C GLY A 361 -3.28 -13.20 -3.35
N LEU A 362 -3.78 -12.46 -2.35
CA LEU A 362 -4.89 -11.52 -2.56
C LEU A 362 -4.57 -10.52 -3.70
N LEU A 363 -3.39 -9.90 -3.65
CA LEU A 363 -3.02 -8.90 -4.67
C LEU A 363 -2.96 -9.49 -6.07
N ASP A 364 -2.46 -10.71 -6.22
CA ASP A 364 -2.41 -11.38 -7.53
C ASP A 364 -3.82 -11.60 -8.09
N GLN A 365 -4.78 -11.99 -7.23
CA GLN A 365 -6.17 -12.16 -7.67
C GLN A 365 -6.86 -10.83 -7.99
N LEU A 366 -6.50 -9.75 -7.30
CA LEU A 366 -6.99 -8.42 -7.64
C LEU A 366 -6.38 -7.91 -8.97
N GLU A 367 -5.10 -8.20 -9.25
CA GLU A 367 -4.47 -7.92 -10.55
C GLU A 367 -5.18 -8.70 -11.67
N ASP A 368 -5.39 -10.00 -11.51
CA ASP A 368 -6.13 -10.84 -12.48
C ASP A 368 -7.55 -10.29 -12.74
N PHE A 369 -8.23 -9.80 -11.70
CA PHE A 369 -9.55 -9.21 -11.84
C PHE A 369 -9.51 -7.93 -12.68
N VAL A 370 -8.61 -7.00 -12.38
CA VAL A 370 -8.51 -5.72 -13.11
C VAL A 370 -8.04 -5.95 -14.55
N GLU A 371 -7.13 -6.91 -14.81
CA GLU A 371 -6.75 -7.28 -16.17
C GLU A 371 -7.93 -7.84 -16.97
N ARG A 372 -8.79 -8.64 -16.33
CA ARG A 372 -9.98 -9.23 -16.96
C ARG A 372 -11.09 -8.21 -17.18
N PHE A 373 -11.22 -7.23 -16.29
CA PHE A 373 -12.25 -6.20 -16.31
C PHE A 373 -11.60 -4.80 -16.34
N PRO A 374 -11.14 -4.32 -17.51
CA PRO A 374 -10.39 -3.06 -17.62
C PRO A 374 -11.17 -1.79 -17.25
N GLN A 375 -12.50 -1.88 -17.13
CA GLN A 375 -13.37 -0.78 -16.68
C GLN A 375 -13.56 -0.75 -15.16
N THR A 376 -12.77 -1.54 -14.42
CA THR A 376 -12.81 -1.56 -12.97
C THR A 376 -12.46 -0.18 -12.40
N GLY A 377 -13.38 0.39 -11.62
CA GLY A 377 -13.17 1.66 -10.91
C GLY A 377 -13.28 1.51 -9.40
N LEU A 378 -13.95 0.44 -8.92
CA LEU A 378 -14.23 0.25 -7.48
C LEU A 378 -13.96 -1.19 -7.05
N ILE A 379 -13.13 -1.35 -6.03
CA ILE A 379 -12.98 -2.61 -5.28
C ILE A 379 -13.30 -2.34 -3.81
N VAL A 380 -14.25 -3.08 -3.25
CA VAL A 380 -14.61 -3.00 -1.82
C VAL A 380 -14.19 -4.27 -1.10
N ILE A 381 -13.48 -4.13 0.02
CA ILE A 381 -13.06 -5.26 0.88
C ILE A 381 -13.77 -5.17 2.23
N ASP A 382 -14.77 -6.03 2.46
CA ASP A 382 -15.58 -6.10 3.68
C ASP A 382 -15.37 -7.46 4.39
N THR A 383 -14.45 -7.57 5.37
CA THR A 383 -13.71 -6.50 6.04
C THR A 383 -12.20 -6.67 5.88
N LEU A 384 -11.46 -5.58 6.07
CA LEU A 384 -10.00 -5.58 6.08
C LEU A 384 -9.42 -6.70 6.95
N GLN A 385 -10.00 -6.98 8.12
CA GLN A 385 -9.51 -8.01 9.03
C GLN A 385 -9.46 -9.42 8.42
N LYS A 386 -10.30 -9.71 7.42
CA LYS A 386 -10.38 -11.02 6.78
C LYS A 386 -9.27 -11.29 5.77
N VAL A 387 -8.66 -10.24 5.25
CA VAL A 387 -7.61 -10.31 4.23
C VAL A 387 -6.22 -9.97 4.77
N ARG A 388 -6.11 -9.66 6.05
CA ARG A 388 -4.82 -9.37 6.68
C ARG A 388 -3.94 -10.62 6.74
N GLY A 389 -2.66 -10.45 6.42
CA GLY A 389 -1.65 -11.48 6.57
C GLY A 389 -1.22 -11.68 8.03
N GLN A 390 -0.21 -12.50 8.25
CA GLN A 390 0.38 -12.73 9.56
C GLN A 390 1.62 -11.86 9.77
N ASN A 391 1.76 -11.28 10.96
CA ASN A 391 2.99 -10.55 11.32
C ASN A 391 4.13 -11.53 11.66
N THR A 392 4.65 -12.21 10.65
CA THR A 392 5.73 -13.21 10.80
C THR A 392 7.09 -12.57 11.02
N ARG A 393 7.24 -11.25 10.80
CA ARG A 393 8.51 -10.51 10.89
C ARG A 393 8.77 -9.89 12.25
N ASN A 394 7.90 -10.10 13.23
CA ASN A 394 7.98 -9.47 14.56
C ASN A 394 8.07 -7.93 14.48
N GLU A 395 7.45 -7.33 13.47
CA GLU A 395 7.39 -5.87 13.29
C GLU A 395 6.47 -5.25 14.35
N SER A 396 6.71 -3.99 14.70
CA SER A 396 5.73 -3.25 15.50
C SER A 396 4.39 -3.19 14.77
N ALA A 397 3.27 -3.20 15.52
CA ALA A 397 1.93 -3.17 14.93
C ALA A 397 1.75 -1.99 13.95
N TYR A 398 2.31 -0.83 14.29
CA TYR A 398 2.29 0.35 13.40
C TYR A 398 2.99 0.09 12.05
N LYS A 399 4.21 -0.47 12.08
CA LYS A 399 4.98 -0.74 10.86
C LYS A 399 4.32 -1.81 9.99
N TYR A 400 3.75 -2.81 10.64
CA TYR A 400 2.99 -3.87 9.98
C TYR A 400 1.73 -3.31 9.29
N ASP A 401 0.89 -2.54 10.03
CA ASP A 401 -0.31 -1.90 9.50
C ASP A 401 0.03 -1.00 8.30
N TYR A 402 1.04 -0.13 8.46
CA TYR A 402 1.46 0.80 7.41
C TYR A 402 1.96 0.08 6.14
N ARG A 403 2.68 -1.04 6.30
CA ARG A 403 3.19 -1.83 5.17
C ARG A 403 2.06 -2.51 4.39
N GLU A 404 1.11 -3.16 5.09
CA GLU A 404 -0.03 -3.80 4.42
C GLU A 404 -0.89 -2.78 3.67
N MET A 405 -1.22 -1.66 4.31
CA MET A 405 -1.96 -0.59 3.66
C MET A 405 -1.19 -0.01 2.47
N GLY A 406 0.14 0.11 2.58
CA GLY A 406 0.99 0.59 1.50
C GLY A 406 0.94 -0.30 0.25
N LEU A 407 0.78 -1.62 0.40
CA LEU A 407 0.62 -2.54 -0.73
C LEU A 407 -0.72 -2.33 -1.46
N LEU A 408 -1.82 -2.21 -0.71
CA LEU A 408 -3.15 -1.93 -1.29
C LEU A 408 -3.21 -0.55 -1.92
N LYS A 409 -2.57 0.45 -1.29
CA LYS A 409 -2.46 1.79 -1.87
C LYS A 409 -1.68 1.77 -3.19
N ALA A 410 -0.51 1.13 -3.22
CA ALA A 410 0.30 1.02 -4.43
C ALA A 410 -0.45 0.30 -5.58
N PHE A 411 -1.28 -0.69 -5.25
CA PHE A 411 -2.17 -1.34 -6.21
C PHE A 411 -3.23 -0.36 -6.74
N ALA A 412 -3.95 0.34 -5.84
CA ALA A 412 -4.97 1.31 -6.21
C ALA A 412 -4.41 2.44 -7.10
N ASP A 413 -3.26 3.01 -6.70
CA ASP A 413 -2.58 4.09 -7.43
C ASP A 413 -2.10 3.64 -8.83
N ARG A 414 -1.58 2.40 -8.95
CA ARG A 414 -1.11 1.84 -10.23
C ARG A 414 -2.22 1.71 -11.26
N HIS A 415 -3.40 1.28 -10.81
CA HIS A 415 -4.53 1.05 -11.70
C HIS A 415 -5.47 2.25 -11.81
N GLY A 416 -5.25 3.32 -11.04
CA GLY A 416 -6.11 4.50 -11.03
C GLY A 416 -7.55 4.19 -10.56
N ILE A 417 -7.70 3.27 -9.59
CA ILE A 417 -8.99 2.82 -9.08
C ILE A 417 -9.18 3.17 -7.61
N LEU A 418 -10.41 3.11 -7.14
CA LEU A 418 -10.73 3.20 -5.71
C LEU A 418 -10.71 1.81 -5.06
N VAL A 419 -9.89 1.62 -4.04
CA VAL A 419 -9.97 0.48 -3.13
C VAL A 419 -10.55 0.97 -1.80
N LEU A 420 -11.76 0.53 -1.46
CA LEU A 420 -12.45 0.89 -0.23
C LEU A 420 -12.37 -0.25 0.79
N LEU A 421 -11.72 -0.01 1.91
CA LEU A 421 -11.58 -0.96 3.01
C LEU A 421 -12.64 -0.71 4.07
N VAL A 422 -13.42 -1.73 4.39
CA VAL A 422 -14.38 -1.68 5.50
C VAL A 422 -13.70 -2.13 6.78
N HIS A 423 -13.82 -1.32 7.85
CA HIS A 423 -13.15 -1.58 9.11
C HIS A 423 -14.03 -1.27 10.32
N HIS A 424 -13.54 -1.59 11.53
CA HIS A 424 -14.26 -1.36 12.78
C HIS A 424 -13.65 -0.23 13.59
N LEU A 425 -14.49 0.46 14.40
CA LEU A 425 -14.05 1.42 15.39
C LEU A 425 -13.74 0.72 16.73
N ARG A 426 -12.78 1.27 17.48
CA ARG A 426 -12.52 0.89 18.88
C ARG A 426 -13.71 1.25 19.76
N LYS A 427 -13.92 0.48 20.84
CA LYS A 427 -15.03 0.73 21.79
C LYS A 427 -14.80 1.93 22.72
N MET A 428 -13.63 2.53 22.73
CA MET A 428 -13.33 3.68 23.58
C MET A 428 -14.15 4.89 23.15
N LYS A 429 -14.74 5.59 24.14
CA LYS A 429 -15.31 6.92 23.93
C LYS A 429 -14.14 7.90 23.92
N ASP A 430 -13.91 8.50 22.77
CA ASP A 430 -13.10 9.71 22.65
C ASP A 430 -14.06 10.79 22.18
N ASP A 431 -14.23 11.83 22.98
CA ASP A 431 -15.19 12.90 22.70
C ASP A 431 -14.64 13.94 21.69
N GLY A 432 -13.45 13.65 21.11
CA GLY A 432 -12.78 14.51 20.14
C GLY A 432 -12.97 14.07 18.69
N ASP A 433 -11.89 13.63 18.06
CA ASP A 433 -11.85 13.26 16.65
C ASP A 433 -12.43 11.85 16.39
N PRO A 434 -13.53 11.71 15.61
CA PRO A 434 -14.11 10.41 15.28
C PRO A 434 -13.12 9.49 14.54
N HIS A 435 -12.15 10.04 13.78
CA HIS A 435 -11.14 9.28 13.04
C HIS A 435 -10.10 8.63 13.97
N ALA A 436 -9.78 9.23 15.12
CA ALA A 436 -8.88 8.64 16.12
C ALA A 436 -9.40 7.32 16.71
N ARG A 437 -10.68 7.00 16.53
CA ARG A 437 -11.33 5.78 17.01
C ARG A 437 -11.18 4.59 16.06
N ILE A 438 -10.57 4.75 14.89
CA ILE A 438 -10.35 3.65 13.94
C ILE A 438 -9.48 2.57 14.62
N SER A 439 -9.92 1.31 14.52
CA SER A 439 -9.19 0.17 15.10
C SER A 439 -7.83 -0.02 14.42
N GLY A 440 -6.84 -0.57 15.15
CA GLY A 440 -5.47 -0.70 14.66
C GLY A 440 -4.60 0.45 15.11
N THR A 441 -3.49 0.69 14.43
CA THR A 441 -2.59 1.81 14.71
C THR A 441 -2.90 3.02 13.81
N ASN A 442 -2.31 4.16 14.13
CA ASN A 442 -2.36 5.32 13.23
C ASN A 442 -1.76 5.02 11.84
N GLY A 443 -1.08 3.88 11.68
CA GLY A 443 -0.55 3.40 10.41
C GLY A 443 -1.63 3.09 9.37
N ILE A 444 -2.80 2.59 9.80
CA ILE A 444 -3.92 2.30 8.89
C ILE A 444 -4.49 3.61 8.33
N MET A 445 -4.79 4.57 9.22
CA MET A 445 -5.34 5.87 8.81
C MET A 445 -4.33 6.70 8.01
N GLY A 446 -3.06 6.70 8.43
CA GLY A 446 -2.01 7.48 7.78
C GLY A 446 -1.67 7.03 6.35
N ALA A 447 -1.97 5.78 6.00
CA ALA A 447 -1.76 5.25 4.66
C ALA A 447 -2.96 5.48 3.72
N ALA A 448 -4.18 5.67 4.26
CA ALA A 448 -5.37 5.94 3.48
C ALA A 448 -5.37 7.37 2.91
N ASP A 449 -5.90 7.56 1.72
CA ASP A 449 -6.09 8.87 1.09
C ASP A 449 -7.36 9.54 1.61
N THR A 450 -8.41 8.76 1.86
CA THR A 450 -9.68 9.25 2.39
C THR A 450 -10.18 8.32 3.51
N SER A 451 -10.71 8.90 4.56
CA SER A 451 -11.34 8.18 5.68
C SER A 451 -12.78 8.64 5.86
N LEU A 452 -13.68 7.68 5.93
CA LEU A 452 -15.11 7.86 6.20
C LEU A 452 -15.43 7.17 7.52
N VAL A 453 -16.03 7.90 8.46
CA VAL A 453 -16.39 7.37 9.77
C VAL A 453 -17.88 7.58 10.04
N LEU A 454 -18.61 6.49 10.29
CA LEU A 454 -20.02 6.52 10.66
C LEU A 454 -20.14 6.45 12.19
N THR A 455 -20.76 7.45 12.79
CA THR A 455 -21.02 7.53 14.23
C THR A 455 -22.47 7.90 14.53
N LYS A 456 -22.91 7.62 15.76
CA LYS A 456 -24.17 8.07 16.36
C LYS A 456 -23.89 8.54 17.78
N ASP A 457 -24.56 9.57 18.23
CA ASP A 457 -24.45 10.03 19.63
C ASP A 457 -25.00 8.98 20.59
N LYS A 458 -26.18 8.44 20.30
CA LYS A 458 -26.76 7.27 20.96
C LYS A 458 -27.10 6.20 19.94
N ARG A 459 -26.95 4.93 20.34
CA ARG A 459 -27.24 3.79 19.44
C ARG A 459 -28.67 3.75 18.91
N THR A 460 -29.59 4.36 19.65
CA THR A 460 -31.02 4.43 19.31
C THR A 460 -31.37 5.59 18.38
N ASP A 461 -30.44 6.51 18.15
CA ASP A 461 -30.68 7.69 17.32
C ASP A 461 -30.93 7.28 15.86
N LYS A 462 -31.87 7.97 15.23
CA LYS A 462 -32.12 7.79 13.78
C LYS A 462 -30.99 8.40 12.95
N ASP A 463 -30.42 9.49 13.45
CA ASP A 463 -29.34 10.21 12.81
C ASP A 463 -28.02 9.48 12.95
N THR A 464 -27.26 9.50 11.88
CA THR A 464 -25.90 8.99 11.81
C THR A 464 -25.03 10.10 11.22
N THR A 465 -23.93 10.44 11.87
CA THR A 465 -22.95 11.35 11.32
C THR A 465 -21.98 10.59 10.43
N LEU A 466 -21.80 11.04 9.21
CA LEU A 466 -20.71 10.67 8.32
C LEU A 466 -19.64 11.77 8.42
N ALA A 467 -18.54 11.46 9.08
CA ALA A 467 -17.34 12.30 9.08
C ALA A 467 -16.39 11.85 7.97
N VAL A 468 -15.98 12.79 7.13
CA VAL A 468 -15.08 12.55 5.99
C VAL A 468 -13.85 13.41 6.14
N THR A 469 -12.68 12.85 5.90
CA THR A 469 -11.42 13.59 5.77
C THR A 469 -10.52 12.89 4.74
N GLY A 470 -9.77 13.66 3.97
CA GLY A 470 -8.88 13.08 2.96
C GLY A 470 -7.92 14.10 2.37
N ARG A 471 -7.06 13.63 1.47
CA ARG A 471 -6.07 14.48 0.78
C ARG A 471 -6.71 15.29 -0.35
N ASP A 472 -7.70 14.68 -1.01
CA ASP A 472 -8.33 15.20 -2.22
C ASP A 472 -9.83 15.49 -2.03
N VAL A 473 -10.31 15.45 -0.79
CA VAL A 473 -11.68 15.77 -0.39
C VAL A 473 -11.68 16.73 0.77
N GLU A 474 -12.68 17.63 0.80
CA GLU A 474 -12.85 18.56 1.92
C GLU A 474 -13.30 17.80 3.18
N THR A 475 -12.73 18.20 4.32
CA THR A 475 -13.16 17.66 5.61
C THR A 475 -14.58 18.12 5.90
N SER A 476 -15.48 17.17 6.14
CA SER A 476 -16.90 17.44 6.35
C SER A 476 -17.53 16.49 7.37
N GLU A 477 -18.58 16.97 8.03
CA GLU A 477 -19.47 16.15 8.85
C GLU A 477 -20.91 16.33 8.36
N THR A 478 -21.51 15.26 7.87
CA THR A 478 -22.87 15.26 7.35
C THR A 478 -23.78 14.35 8.16
N VAL A 479 -25.04 14.74 8.31
CA VAL A 479 -26.07 13.95 8.97
C VAL A 479 -26.76 13.10 7.91
N MET A 480 -26.87 11.80 8.17
CA MET A 480 -27.58 10.84 7.34
C MET A 480 -28.61 10.07 8.17
N GLN A 481 -29.63 9.55 7.51
CA GLN A 481 -30.59 8.63 8.08
C GLN A 481 -30.68 7.36 7.25
N PHE A 482 -30.79 6.21 7.92
CA PHE A 482 -31.03 4.94 7.28
C PHE A 482 -32.54 4.71 7.14
N ASN A 483 -33.00 4.57 5.91
CA ASN A 483 -34.39 4.21 5.62
C ASN A 483 -34.51 2.67 5.65
N ALA A 484 -35.26 2.14 6.60
CA ALA A 484 -35.43 0.70 6.80
C ALA A 484 -36.24 0.03 5.68
N ASP A 485 -37.15 0.76 5.01
CA ASP A 485 -38.01 0.22 3.96
C ASP A 485 -37.20 0.03 2.66
N THR A 486 -36.40 1.04 2.28
CA THR A 486 -35.57 1.01 1.08
C THR A 486 -34.17 0.44 1.33
N CYS A 487 -33.78 0.25 2.59
CA CYS A 487 -32.45 -0.15 3.03
C CYS A 487 -31.32 0.75 2.51
N ARG A 488 -31.62 2.03 2.27
CA ARG A 488 -30.69 3.05 1.76
C ARG A 488 -30.41 4.14 2.78
N TRP A 489 -29.23 4.74 2.64
CA TRP A 489 -28.85 5.91 3.37
C TRP A 489 -29.31 7.16 2.62
N THR A 490 -29.88 8.12 3.35
CA THR A 490 -30.30 9.41 2.81
C THR A 490 -29.50 10.51 3.51
N LEU A 491 -28.88 11.38 2.75
CA LEU A 491 -28.22 12.58 3.25
C LEU A 491 -29.28 13.60 3.69
N ILE A 492 -29.13 14.13 4.92
CA ILE A 492 -30.04 15.16 5.46
C ILE A 492 -29.43 16.55 5.26
N GLY A 493 -28.14 16.70 5.49
CA GLY A 493 -27.40 17.95 5.32
C GLY A 493 -26.11 18.00 6.13
N ASP A 494 -25.42 19.12 6.01
CA ASP A 494 -24.26 19.42 6.84
C ASP A 494 -24.64 19.41 8.33
N ARG A 495 -23.81 18.84 9.19
CA ARG A 495 -24.10 18.62 10.61
C ARG A 495 -24.38 19.92 11.34
N ALA A 496 -23.55 20.96 11.15
CA ALA A 496 -23.72 22.24 11.81
C ALA A 496 -25.02 22.92 11.40
N SER A 497 -25.36 22.85 10.11
CA SER A 497 -26.61 23.42 9.58
C SER A 497 -27.83 22.67 10.10
N VAL A 498 -27.80 21.34 10.17
CA VAL A 498 -28.91 20.53 10.72
C VAL A 498 -29.08 20.76 12.21
N GLU A 499 -27.99 20.88 12.97
CA GLU A 499 -28.02 21.18 14.40
C GLU A 499 -28.58 22.60 14.65
N ASP A 500 -28.17 23.61 13.86
CA ASP A 500 -28.71 24.98 13.96
C ASP A 500 -30.22 25.04 13.64
N LEU A 501 -30.64 24.37 12.55
CA LEU A 501 -32.06 24.30 12.19
C LEU A 501 -32.90 23.64 13.30
N ARG A 502 -32.40 22.58 13.93
CA ARG A 502 -33.09 21.93 15.05
C ARG A 502 -33.12 22.82 16.29
N ALA A 503 -31.99 23.41 16.63
CA ALA A 503 -31.91 24.32 17.76
C ALA A 503 -32.89 25.49 17.59
N ARG A 504 -33.04 26.03 16.37
CA ARG A 504 -34.05 27.07 16.07
C ARG A 504 -35.48 26.54 16.15
N ALA A 505 -35.74 25.32 15.66
CA ALA A 505 -37.06 24.72 15.79
C ALA A 505 -37.42 24.43 17.25
N ASP A 506 -36.50 23.86 18.03
CA ASP A 506 -36.69 23.64 19.47
C ASP A 506 -36.86 24.93 20.24
N TYR A 507 -36.15 25.99 19.85
CA TYR A 507 -36.28 27.33 20.42
C TYR A 507 -37.70 27.89 20.22
N GLU A 508 -38.30 27.77 19.06
CA GLU A 508 -39.65 28.30 18.77
C GLU A 508 -40.76 27.63 19.61
N ILE A 509 -40.60 26.35 19.93
CA ILE A 509 -41.57 25.61 20.75
C ILE A 509 -41.25 25.63 22.26
N ASN A 510 -40.09 26.18 22.64
CA ASN A 510 -39.60 26.15 24.02
C ASN A 510 -40.48 26.96 24.97
N PRO A 511 -41.04 26.37 26.04
CA PRO A 511 -41.91 27.07 26.99
C PRO A 511 -41.20 28.25 27.68
N THR A 512 -39.88 28.13 27.96
CA THR A 512 -39.09 29.22 28.59
C THR A 512 -38.99 30.41 27.66
N VAL A 513 -38.75 30.18 26.36
CA VAL A 513 -38.73 31.25 25.33
C VAL A 513 -40.09 31.93 25.21
N ARG A 514 -41.15 31.11 25.11
CA ARG A 514 -42.52 31.64 25.05
C ARG A 514 -42.83 32.53 26.27
N THR A 515 -42.41 32.11 27.46
CA THR A 515 -42.60 32.91 28.70
C THR A 515 -41.82 34.20 28.63
N ILE A 516 -40.53 34.17 28.23
CA ILE A 516 -39.70 35.36 28.12
C ILE A 516 -40.30 36.34 27.09
N ARG A 517 -40.67 35.87 25.88
CA ARG A 517 -41.33 36.69 24.84
C ARG A 517 -42.59 37.39 25.38
N THR A 518 -43.47 36.66 26.04
CA THR A 518 -44.71 37.19 26.61
C THR A 518 -44.43 38.24 27.69
N MET A 519 -43.47 37.98 28.57
CA MET A 519 -43.11 38.94 29.63
C MET A 519 -42.41 40.17 29.07
N MET A 520 -41.61 40.04 28.02
CA MET A 520 -41.00 41.18 27.31
C MET A 520 -42.06 42.06 26.68
N ASP A 521 -43.06 41.47 26.03
CA ASP A 521 -44.15 42.22 25.39
C ASP A 521 -45.04 42.94 26.46
N ARG A 522 -45.38 42.27 27.57
CA ARG A 522 -46.09 42.83 28.70
C ARG A 522 -45.35 44.00 29.36
N ASN A 523 -44.02 44.03 29.30
CA ASN A 523 -43.17 45.03 29.96
C ASN A 523 -42.47 46.00 29.00
N GLY A 524 -43.01 46.20 27.79
CA GLY A 524 -42.49 47.16 26.83
C GLY A 524 -41.07 46.95 26.38
N GLY A 525 -40.65 45.71 26.25
CA GLY A 525 -39.33 45.33 25.72
C GLY A 525 -38.19 45.33 26.74
N ARG A 526 -38.48 45.46 28.03
CA ARG A 526 -37.51 45.32 29.14
C ARG A 526 -38.14 44.60 30.31
N TRP A 527 -37.51 43.59 30.84
CA TRP A 527 -38.00 42.87 32.01
C TRP A 527 -36.86 42.52 32.97
N LYS A 528 -37.05 42.86 34.25
CA LYS A 528 -36.15 42.54 35.34
C LYS A 528 -36.80 41.47 36.21
N CYS A 529 -36.19 40.33 36.39
CA CYS A 529 -36.74 39.26 37.21
C CYS A 529 -35.68 38.44 37.89
N LYS A 530 -36.08 37.71 38.96
CA LYS A 530 -35.35 36.56 39.48
C LYS A 530 -35.75 35.30 38.71
N MET A 531 -34.93 34.27 38.70
CA MET A 531 -35.27 32.98 38.09
C MET A 531 -36.51 32.32 38.73
N SER A 532 -36.77 32.58 40.03
CA SER A 532 -38.00 32.14 40.70
C SER A 532 -39.26 32.84 40.14
N GLU A 533 -39.16 34.11 39.75
CA GLU A 533 -40.25 34.85 39.14
C GLU A 533 -40.49 34.40 37.69
N LEU A 534 -39.44 34.06 36.97
CA LEU A 534 -39.54 33.44 35.63
C LEU A 534 -40.22 32.05 35.69
N LEU A 535 -39.90 31.22 36.71
CA LEU A 535 -40.62 29.95 36.96
C LEU A 535 -42.11 30.17 37.19
N ALA A 536 -42.46 31.14 38.06
CA ALA A 536 -43.87 31.46 38.35
C ALA A 536 -44.61 31.95 37.09
N ALA A 537 -44.01 32.87 36.32
CA ALA A 537 -44.54 33.34 35.04
C ALA A 537 -44.71 32.19 34.03
N GLY A 538 -43.79 31.25 33.99
CA GLY A 538 -43.88 30.05 33.13
C GLY A 538 -45.10 29.20 33.43
N ARG A 539 -45.38 28.92 34.69
CA ARG A 539 -46.60 28.21 35.11
C ARG A 539 -47.89 28.95 34.69
N GLU A 540 -47.91 30.27 34.84
CA GLU A 540 -49.05 31.11 34.45
C GLU A 540 -49.26 31.09 32.92
N ILE A 541 -48.20 31.28 32.14
CA ILE A 541 -48.30 31.54 30.69
C ILE A 541 -48.39 30.24 29.90
N THR A 542 -47.64 29.21 30.28
CA THR A 542 -47.54 27.96 29.50
C THR A 542 -48.31 26.78 30.13
N GLY A 543 -48.68 26.88 31.40
CA GLY A 543 -49.28 25.77 32.14
C GLY A 543 -48.31 24.64 32.49
N THR A 544 -47.01 24.84 32.21
CA THR A 544 -45.96 23.85 32.45
C THR A 544 -44.91 24.36 33.43
N GLU A 545 -44.24 23.47 34.10
CA GLU A 545 -43.08 23.80 34.93
C GLU A 545 -41.83 23.90 34.06
N LEU A 546 -41.19 25.08 34.00
CA LEU A 546 -40.05 25.32 33.10
C LEU A 546 -38.79 24.56 33.56
N ALA A 547 -38.62 24.37 34.87
CA ALA A 547 -37.52 23.60 35.47
C ALA A 547 -37.83 23.29 36.94
N ASP A 548 -37.17 22.27 37.53
CA ASP A 548 -37.37 21.86 38.92
C ASP A 548 -36.89 22.92 39.93
N THR A 549 -35.90 23.72 39.58
CA THR A 549 -35.31 24.75 40.46
C THR A 549 -34.92 26.00 39.69
N PRO A 550 -34.84 27.15 40.36
CA PRO A 550 -34.35 28.41 39.74
C PRO A 550 -32.94 28.29 39.17
N ASN A 551 -32.06 27.46 39.78
CA ASN A 551 -30.70 27.24 39.28
C ASN A 551 -30.69 26.36 38.01
N ALA A 552 -31.54 25.35 37.93
CA ALA A 552 -31.72 24.56 36.72
C ALA A 552 -32.24 25.41 35.56
N LEU A 553 -33.24 26.25 35.82
CA LEU A 553 -33.77 27.21 34.85
C LEU A 553 -32.68 28.18 34.36
N LEU A 554 -31.82 28.70 35.25
CA LEU A 554 -30.72 29.56 34.85
C LEU A 554 -29.74 28.88 33.88
N VAL A 555 -29.45 27.59 34.06
CA VAL A 555 -28.59 26.82 33.16
C VAL A 555 -29.25 26.70 31.78
N GLU A 556 -30.56 26.45 31.75
CA GLU A 556 -31.33 26.38 30.50
C GLU A 556 -31.37 27.74 29.79
N VAL A 557 -31.72 28.81 30.49
CA VAL A 557 -31.76 30.17 29.91
C VAL A 557 -30.40 30.59 29.36
N LYS A 558 -29.29 30.23 30.03
CA LYS A 558 -27.95 30.51 29.50
C LYS A 558 -27.68 29.81 28.15
N LYS A 559 -28.21 28.63 27.92
CA LYS A 559 -28.08 27.94 26.64
C LYS A 559 -28.87 28.64 25.53
N LEU A 560 -29.96 29.31 25.91
CA LEU A 560 -30.82 30.05 24.99
C LEU A 560 -30.32 31.48 24.68
N ASP A 561 -29.34 32.02 25.40
CA ASP A 561 -28.86 33.40 25.27
C ASP A 561 -28.50 33.77 23.83
N LYS A 562 -27.80 32.91 23.11
CA LYS A 562 -27.41 33.12 21.71
C LYS A 562 -28.65 33.26 20.81
N LEU A 563 -29.58 32.32 20.92
CA LEU A 563 -30.80 32.30 20.09
C LEU A 563 -31.79 33.41 20.48
N LEU A 564 -31.89 33.76 21.78
CA LEU A 564 -32.65 34.93 22.24
C LEU A 564 -32.18 36.23 21.58
N LEU A 565 -30.86 36.37 21.45
CA LEU A 565 -30.27 37.51 20.77
C LEU A 565 -30.47 37.46 19.25
N GLU A 566 -30.15 36.34 18.62
CA GLU A 566 -30.18 36.22 17.16
C GLU A 566 -31.59 36.25 16.56
N ILE A 567 -32.59 35.65 17.24
CA ILE A 567 -33.94 35.49 16.72
C ILE A 567 -34.83 36.65 17.21
N ASP A 568 -34.80 36.93 18.51
CA ASP A 568 -35.73 37.89 19.14
C ASP A 568 -35.10 39.24 19.46
N GLY A 569 -33.78 39.41 19.27
CA GLY A 569 -33.04 40.61 19.66
C GLY A 569 -33.03 40.86 21.17
N ILE A 570 -33.20 39.80 21.98
CA ILE A 570 -33.27 39.90 23.44
C ILE A 570 -31.90 39.67 24.06
N TYR A 571 -31.36 40.69 24.68
CA TYR A 571 -30.13 40.61 25.47
C TYR A 571 -30.45 40.24 26.91
N ARG A 572 -29.78 39.24 27.45
CA ARG A 572 -29.81 38.92 28.88
C ARG A 572 -28.51 39.37 29.54
N TYR A 573 -28.61 40.18 30.58
CA TYR A 573 -27.44 40.61 31.36
C TYR A 573 -27.70 40.63 32.86
N ARG A 574 -26.64 40.58 33.65
CA ARG A 574 -26.65 40.68 35.09
C ARG A 574 -25.74 41.82 35.52
N PRO A 575 -26.29 42.93 36.13
CA PRO A 575 -25.47 44.03 36.59
C PRO A 575 -24.48 43.61 37.67
N LYS A 576 -23.24 44.10 37.60
CA LYS A 576 -22.18 43.78 38.56
C LYS A 576 -22.32 44.43 39.93
N ASN A 577 -23.18 45.46 40.12
CA ASN A 577 -23.31 46.21 41.34
C ASN A 577 -24.71 46.09 41.96
N GLY A 578 -24.75 45.47 43.16
CA GLY A 578 -25.97 45.41 43.98
C GLY A 578 -25.73 44.55 45.22
N SER A 579 -25.28 45.21 46.30
CA SER A 579 -25.35 44.67 47.64
C SER A 579 -26.83 44.54 48.07
N SER A 580 -27.15 43.31 48.50
CA SER A 580 -28.38 42.85 49.14
C SER A 580 -29.43 42.15 48.25
N GLY A 581 -29.56 40.89 48.49
CA GLY A 581 -30.82 40.18 48.41
C GLY A 581 -31.32 39.74 47.03
N GLY A 582 -30.57 38.88 46.34
CA GLY A 582 -31.11 38.07 45.24
C GLY A 582 -30.56 38.45 43.85
N SER A 583 -30.25 37.37 43.07
CA SER A 583 -29.67 37.48 41.75
C SER A 583 -30.74 37.86 40.73
N TYR A 584 -30.86 39.13 40.40
CA TYR A 584 -31.74 39.61 39.32
C TYR A 584 -31.06 39.44 37.95
N HIS A 585 -31.86 39.10 36.93
CA HIS A 585 -31.52 39.09 35.53
C HIS A 585 -32.36 40.11 34.79
N TRP A 586 -31.75 40.78 33.80
CA TRP A 586 -32.41 41.69 32.90
C TRP A 586 -32.54 41.05 31.53
N PHE A 587 -33.70 41.10 30.96
CA PHE A 587 -33.98 40.84 29.56
C PHE A 587 -34.33 42.19 28.90
N SER A 588 -33.71 42.51 27.76
CA SER A 588 -33.92 43.77 27.06
C SER A 588 -33.76 43.62 25.56
N ARG A 589 -34.63 44.22 24.77
CA ARG A 589 -34.49 44.38 23.32
C ARG A 589 -33.58 45.54 22.93
N TYR A 590 -33.10 46.30 23.91
CA TYR A 590 -32.19 47.43 23.71
C TYR A 590 -30.87 47.13 24.41
N PRO A 591 -29.71 47.39 23.77
CA PRO A 591 -28.43 47.21 24.43
C PRO A 591 -28.36 48.06 25.71
N ALA A 592 -27.73 47.55 26.77
CA ALA A 592 -27.49 48.34 27.98
C ALA A 592 -26.56 49.50 27.62
N ALA A 593 -26.93 50.72 28.06
CA ALA A 593 -26.17 51.93 27.72
C ALA A 593 -24.71 51.96 28.23
N GLU A 594 -24.26 50.94 28.97
CA GLU A 594 -22.92 50.83 29.55
C GLU A 594 -21.97 49.84 28.83
N GLU A 595 -22.41 49.10 27.80
CA GLU A 595 -21.56 48.18 27.05
C GLU A 595 -21.03 48.73 25.71
N VAL A 596 -21.21 50.05 25.44
CA VAL A 596 -20.60 50.74 24.30
C VAL A 596 -19.43 51.60 24.80
N LYS A 597 -18.50 50.99 25.54
CA LYS A 597 -17.16 51.56 25.78
C LYS A 597 -16.09 50.48 25.71
#